data_fc3385298f70adab4a798f28b939528f
#
_entry.id   fc3385298f70adab4a798f28b939528f
#
_cell.length_a   1.000
_cell.length_b   1.000
_cell.length_c   1.000
_cell.angle_alpha   90.00
_cell.angle_beta   90.00
_cell.angle_gamma   90.00
#
_symmetry.space_group_name_H-M   'P 1'
#
loop_
_entity.id
_entity.type
_entity.pdbx_description
1 polymer ?
#
loop_
_entity_poly.entity_id
_entity_poly.type
_entity_poly.pdbx_seq_one_letter_code
_entity_poly.pdbx_strand_id
1 'polypeptide(L)'
;MAKAKDTNAPKGRKTQAGKKMSEIEIRDQLIAAMLVHVPFDGWGEACLRSGAEDAGMSFDEAKAILPNDAAAIDAFTDSADREMARSLDQMDPRPEKISAIIRASILCRLENAEPHREAVAQGLKILARPQHAQIAASTLYRTVDRMWRLTGDRAVDFSFYTKRATLAGVYSATLLYWVANPNADRAATEAFLDGRLREVAMIPKVTAPAKKAAEMGVKLAGKFLGRMPMRRHS
;
A
#
# COMPACT_ATOMS: atom_id res chain seq x y z
N MET A 1 48.00 -56.93 28.48
CA MET A 1 47.13 -56.28 29.42
C MET A 1 46.61 -54.95 28.82
N ALA A 2 45.34 -54.73 28.99
CA ALA A 2 44.54 -53.45 28.82
C ALA A 2 44.38 -52.92 27.39
N LYS A 3 43.33 -53.19 26.79
CA LYS A 3 42.05 -52.54 26.32
C LYS A 3 42.05 -51.04 26.39
N ALA A 4 41.97 -50.39 25.25
CA ALA A 4 41.30 -49.08 25.10
C ALA A 4 40.34 -49.16 23.93
N LYS A 5 39.08 -48.97 24.26
CA LYS A 5 37.90 -48.91 23.36
C LYS A 5 37.65 -47.46 23.04
N ASP A 6 37.90 -47.02 21.82
CA ASP A 6 37.43 -45.70 21.34
C ASP A 6 36.19 -45.89 20.51
N THR A 7 35.06 -45.53 21.12
CA THR A 7 33.76 -45.46 20.49
C THR A 7 33.42 -43.98 20.25
N ASN A 8 33.82 -43.48 19.11
CA ASN A 8 33.37 -42.14 18.70
C ASN A 8 32.25 -42.27 17.64
N ALA A 9 31.01 -42.28 18.13
CA ALA A 9 29.82 -42.21 17.29
C ALA A 9 29.59 -40.78 16.86
N PRO A 10 29.31 -40.48 15.58
CA PRO A 10 29.00 -39.12 15.14
C PRO A 10 27.64 -38.72 15.67
N LYS A 11 27.61 -37.61 16.46
CA LYS A 11 26.39 -36.93 16.93
C LYS A 11 25.54 -36.55 15.76
N GLY A 12 24.31 -37.06 15.74
CA GLY A 12 23.30 -36.81 14.73
C GLY A 12 23.10 -35.32 14.45
N ARG A 13 23.16 -34.99 13.18
CA ARG A 13 22.80 -33.70 12.60
C ARG A 13 21.30 -33.51 12.87
N LYS A 14 20.96 -32.66 13.83
CA LYS A 14 19.58 -32.23 14.05
C LYS A 14 19.12 -31.54 12.76
N THR A 15 18.30 -32.23 12.00
CA THR A 15 17.49 -31.67 10.92
C THR A 15 16.69 -30.50 11.50
N GLN A 16 16.97 -29.28 11.05
CA GLN A 16 16.12 -28.14 11.35
C GLN A 16 14.74 -28.49 10.79
N ALA A 17 13.78 -28.74 11.69
CA ALA A 17 12.39 -28.89 11.34
C ALA A 17 11.98 -27.58 10.61
N GLY A 18 11.60 -27.69 9.34
CA GLY A 18 11.24 -26.56 8.49
C GLY A 18 10.17 -25.71 9.19
N LYS A 19 10.48 -24.46 9.45
CA LYS A 19 9.51 -23.48 9.97
C LYS A 19 8.36 -23.43 8.95
N LYS A 20 7.15 -23.81 9.35
CA LYS A 20 5.95 -23.74 8.50
C LYS A 20 5.79 -22.27 8.06
N MET A 21 5.77 -22.03 6.77
CA MET A 21 5.57 -20.69 6.21
C MET A 21 4.20 -20.14 6.64
N SER A 22 4.15 -18.85 6.91
CA SER A 22 2.87 -18.15 7.17
C SER A 22 2.09 -18.01 5.86
N GLU A 23 0.77 -17.82 5.95
CA GLU A 23 -0.09 -17.56 4.78
C GLU A 23 0.40 -16.36 3.97
N ILE A 24 0.93 -15.34 4.64
CA ILE A 24 1.49 -14.15 3.99
C ILE A 24 2.75 -14.53 3.19
N GLU A 25 3.64 -15.32 3.76
CA GLU A 25 4.87 -15.75 3.07
C GLU A 25 4.56 -16.60 1.86
N ILE A 26 3.58 -17.52 1.96
CA ILE A 26 3.12 -18.35 0.83
C ILE A 26 2.53 -17.47 -0.28
N ARG A 27 1.68 -16.53 0.07
CA ARG A 27 1.09 -15.58 -0.88
C ARG A 27 2.16 -14.74 -1.57
N ASP A 28 3.13 -14.22 -0.81
CA ASP A 28 4.22 -13.41 -1.35
C ASP A 28 5.12 -14.21 -2.28
N GLN A 29 5.39 -15.48 -1.98
CA GLN A 29 6.12 -16.39 -2.85
C GLN A 29 5.38 -16.59 -4.18
N LEU A 30 4.07 -16.82 -4.13
CA LEU A 30 3.26 -16.97 -5.33
C LEU A 30 3.26 -15.69 -6.17
N ILE A 31 3.08 -14.53 -5.55
CA ILE A 31 3.15 -13.23 -6.25
C ILE A 31 4.53 -13.02 -6.89
N ALA A 32 5.61 -13.30 -6.18
CA ALA A 32 6.97 -13.16 -6.72
C ALA A 32 7.19 -14.05 -7.97
N ALA A 33 6.67 -15.29 -7.94
CA ALA A 33 6.71 -16.19 -9.09
C ALA A 33 5.85 -15.67 -10.26
N MET A 34 4.64 -15.18 -10.00
CA MET A 34 3.78 -14.59 -11.02
C MET A 34 4.40 -13.36 -11.72
N LEU A 35 5.13 -12.52 -11.00
CA LEU A 35 5.68 -11.27 -11.54
C LEU A 35 6.63 -11.47 -12.73
N VAL A 36 7.23 -12.65 -12.86
CA VAL A 36 8.06 -13.01 -14.01
C VAL A 36 7.22 -13.19 -15.28
N HIS A 37 5.98 -13.66 -15.13
CA HIS A 37 5.05 -13.97 -16.22
C HIS A 37 4.13 -12.81 -16.59
N VAL A 38 3.84 -11.92 -15.63
CA VAL A 38 2.90 -10.80 -15.86
C VAL A 38 3.19 -9.97 -17.12
N PRO A 39 4.43 -9.63 -17.48
CA PRO A 39 4.70 -8.86 -18.70
C PRO A 39 4.19 -9.52 -19.99
N PHE A 40 4.11 -10.86 -20.02
CA PHE A 40 3.73 -11.66 -21.19
C PHE A 40 2.27 -12.11 -21.13
N ASP A 41 1.83 -12.62 -19.98
CA ASP A 41 0.53 -13.27 -19.80
C ASP A 41 -0.52 -12.36 -19.13
N GLY A 42 -0.10 -11.18 -18.65
CA GLY A 42 -0.93 -10.33 -17.82
C GLY A 42 -1.20 -10.93 -16.44
N TRP A 43 -2.16 -10.35 -15.69
CA TRP A 43 -2.51 -10.80 -14.33
C TRP A 43 -3.56 -11.95 -14.31
N GLY A 44 -3.77 -12.60 -15.45
CA GLY A 44 -4.83 -13.58 -15.61
C GLY A 44 -4.49 -14.99 -15.13
N GLU A 45 -5.38 -15.93 -15.51
CA GLU A 45 -5.26 -17.35 -15.10
C GLU A 45 -4.03 -18.04 -15.65
N ALA A 46 -3.58 -17.68 -16.86
CA ALA A 46 -2.35 -18.23 -17.45
C ALA A 46 -1.14 -17.88 -16.58
N CYS A 47 -1.01 -16.61 -16.19
CA CYS A 47 0.04 -16.15 -15.28
C CYS A 47 -0.03 -16.83 -13.91
N LEU A 48 -1.24 -17.01 -13.34
CA LEU A 48 -1.40 -17.71 -12.07
C LEU A 48 -0.93 -19.17 -12.16
N ARG A 49 -1.23 -19.85 -13.28
CA ARG A 49 -0.82 -21.24 -13.52
C ARG A 49 0.69 -21.38 -13.59
N SER A 50 1.35 -20.53 -14.39
CA SER A 50 2.81 -20.51 -14.51
C SER A 50 3.48 -20.15 -13.18
N GLY A 51 2.96 -19.14 -12.48
CA GLY A 51 3.48 -18.75 -11.16
C GLY A 51 3.28 -19.82 -10.09
N ALA A 52 2.18 -20.59 -10.13
CA ALA A 52 1.97 -21.71 -9.23
C ALA A 52 2.99 -22.83 -9.47
N GLU A 53 3.25 -23.17 -10.73
CA GLU A 53 4.27 -24.16 -11.11
C GLU A 53 5.65 -23.73 -10.60
N ASP A 54 6.05 -22.50 -10.85
CA ASP A 54 7.33 -21.96 -10.37
C ASP A 54 7.44 -21.91 -8.84
N ALA A 55 6.31 -21.66 -8.16
CA ALA A 55 6.23 -21.65 -6.71
C ALA A 55 6.14 -23.06 -6.09
N GLY A 56 6.04 -24.11 -6.92
CA GLY A 56 5.96 -25.52 -6.47
C GLY A 56 4.62 -25.85 -5.81
N MET A 57 3.53 -25.19 -6.19
CA MET A 57 2.17 -25.45 -5.69
C MET A 57 1.20 -25.82 -6.83
N SER A 58 0.12 -26.51 -6.49
CA SER A 58 -0.92 -26.82 -7.46
C SER A 58 -1.68 -25.58 -7.88
N PHE A 59 -2.27 -25.61 -9.09
CA PHE A 59 -3.12 -24.52 -9.56
C PHE A 59 -4.33 -24.27 -8.65
N ASP A 60 -4.93 -25.32 -8.09
CA ASP A 60 -6.08 -25.20 -7.20
C ASP A 60 -5.73 -24.51 -5.87
N GLU A 61 -4.55 -24.83 -5.30
CA GLU A 61 -4.02 -24.12 -4.14
C GLU A 61 -3.75 -22.65 -4.44
N ALA A 62 -3.10 -22.35 -5.57
CA ALA A 62 -2.86 -20.98 -6.01
C ALA A 62 -4.15 -20.22 -6.24
N LYS A 63 -5.16 -20.86 -6.84
CA LYS A 63 -6.48 -20.29 -7.09
C LYS A 63 -7.27 -20.02 -5.81
N ALA A 64 -7.09 -20.85 -4.79
CA ALA A 64 -7.67 -20.60 -3.46
C ALA A 64 -7.05 -19.38 -2.77
N ILE A 65 -5.75 -19.13 -2.98
CA ILE A 65 -5.02 -17.97 -2.42
C ILE A 65 -5.34 -16.69 -3.22
N LEU A 66 -5.33 -16.77 -4.55
CA LEU A 66 -5.53 -15.65 -5.48
C LEU A 66 -6.66 -15.99 -6.47
N PRO A 67 -7.94 -15.79 -6.08
CA PRO A 67 -9.09 -16.24 -6.85
C PRO A 67 -9.29 -15.53 -8.19
N ASN A 68 -8.73 -14.34 -8.37
CA ASN A 68 -8.84 -13.55 -9.60
C ASN A 68 -7.69 -12.53 -9.73
N ASP A 69 -7.63 -11.85 -10.89
CA ASP A 69 -6.64 -10.84 -11.22
C ASP A 69 -6.62 -9.67 -10.21
N ALA A 70 -7.77 -9.19 -9.79
CA ALA A 70 -7.86 -8.09 -8.83
C ALA A 70 -7.31 -8.50 -7.44
N ALA A 71 -7.53 -9.74 -7.00
CA ALA A 71 -6.96 -10.27 -5.76
C ALA A 71 -5.43 -10.41 -5.85
N ALA A 72 -4.91 -10.83 -7.01
CA ALA A 72 -3.47 -10.91 -7.24
C ALA A 72 -2.82 -9.52 -7.22
N ILE A 73 -3.43 -8.53 -7.86
CA ILE A 73 -2.95 -7.14 -7.87
C ILE A 73 -3.01 -6.53 -6.45
N ASP A 74 -4.07 -6.82 -5.69
CA ASP A 74 -4.17 -6.37 -4.29
C ASP A 74 -3.09 -6.98 -3.41
N ALA A 75 -2.81 -8.29 -3.57
CA ALA A 75 -1.74 -8.98 -2.86
C ALA A 75 -0.35 -8.44 -3.23
N PHE A 76 -0.10 -8.19 -4.50
CA PHE A 76 1.13 -7.52 -4.97
C PHE A 76 1.30 -6.14 -4.36
N THR A 77 0.23 -5.34 -4.34
CA THR A 77 0.27 -3.99 -3.75
C THR A 77 0.57 -4.06 -2.25
N ASP A 78 -0.04 -5.00 -1.51
CA ASP A 78 0.24 -5.18 -0.08
C ASP A 78 1.69 -5.60 0.19
N SER A 79 2.25 -6.52 -0.63
CA SER A 79 3.66 -6.89 -0.55
C SER A 79 4.58 -5.71 -0.78
N ALA A 80 4.33 -4.93 -1.84
CA ALA A 80 5.10 -3.74 -2.17
C ALA A 80 4.97 -2.61 -1.12
N ASP A 81 3.83 -2.49 -0.45
CA ASP A 81 3.63 -1.55 0.67
C ASP A 81 4.43 -1.97 1.91
N ARG A 82 4.60 -3.28 2.16
CA ARG A 82 5.47 -3.77 3.22
C ARG A 82 6.95 -3.54 2.91
N GLU A 83 7.33 -3.72 1.64
CA GLU A 83 8.69 -3.45 1.19
C GLU A 83 9.04 -1.97 1.30
N MET A 84 8.15 -1.07 0.88
CA MET A 84 8.28 0.37 1.09
C MET A 84 8.56 0.72 2.56
N ALA A 85 7.82 0.13 3.50
CA ALA A 85 8.01 0.37 4.93
C ALA A 85 9.40 -0.11 5.39
N ARG A 86 9.83 -1.31 4.96
CA ARG A 86 11.17 -1.83 5.25
C ARG A 86 12.28 -0.94 4.69
N SER A 87 12.15 -0.51 3.44
CA SER A 87 13.13 0.38 2.80
C SER A 87 13.25 1.71 3.53
N LEU A 88 12.12 2.28 3.99
CA LEU A 88 12.14 3.52 4.77
C LEU A 88 12.80 3.32 6.15
N ASP A 89 12.55 2.18 6.81
CA ASP A 89 13.15 1.89 8.12
C ASP A 89 14.67 1.63 8.02
N GLN A 90 15.15 1.19 6.86
CA GLN A 90 16.56 0.96 6.58
C GLN A 90 17.32 2.20 6.10
N MET A 91 16.62 3.32 5.87
CA MET A 91 17.26 4.56 5.47
C MET A 91 18.17 5.11 6.58
N ASP A 92 19.40 5.48 6.20
CA ASP A 92 20.37 6.14 7.08
C ASP A 92 20.94 7.38 6.38
N PRO A 93 20.69 8.60 6.89
CA PRO A 93 19.78 8.92 8.00
C PRO A 93 18.30 8.79 7.60
N ARG A 94 17.48 8.31 8.54
CA ARG A 94 16.03 8.27 8.36
C ARG A 94 15.46 9.71 8.37
N PRO A 95 14.54 10.05 7.44
CA PRO A 95 13.89 11.37 7.46
C PRO A 95 13.01 11.55 8.70
N GLU A 96 13.05 12.74 9.33
CA GLU A 96 12.31 13.04 10.56
C GLU A 96 11.04 13.87 10.29
N LYS A 97 11.08 14.79 9.31
CA LYS A 97 9.94 15.66 9.00
C LYS A 97 8.83 14.87 8.29
N ILE A 98 7.58 15.08 8.68
CA ILE A 98 6.42 14.40 8.06
C ILE A 98 6.45 14.48 6.53
N SER A 99 6.71 15.67 5.95
CA SER A 99 6.78 15.84 4.50
C SER A 99 7.93 15.07 3.86
N ALA A 100 9.07 14.96 4.54
CA ALA A 100 10.21 14.20 4.06
C ALA A 100 9.97 12.69 4.16
N ILE A 101 9.30 12.21 5.22
CA ILE A 101 8.89 10.81 5.36
C ILE A 101 7.90 10.43 4.25
N ILE A 102 6.88 11.27 3.98
CA ILE A 102 5.91 11.04 2.90
C ILE A 102 6.62 11.00 1.54
N ARG A 103 7.51 11.97 1.25
CA ARG A 103 8.30 12.00 0.02
C ARG A 103 9.12 10.72 -0.14
N ALA A 104 9.87 10.35 0.89
CA ALA A 104 10.69 9.14 0.89
C ALA A 104 9.85 7.87 0.72
N SER A 105 8.69 7.76 1.39
CA SER A 105 7.77 6.62 1.25
C SER A 105 7.31 6.46 -0.20
N ILE A 106 6.90 7.54 -0.87
CA ILE A 106 6.47 7.48 -2.27
C ILE A 106 7.63 7.03 -3.16
N LEU A 107 8.83 7.60 -2.98
CA LEU A 107 10.00 7.24 -3.78
C LEU A 107 10.42 5.78 -3.56
N CYS A 108 10.55 5.32 -2.31
CA CYS A 108 10.82 3.92 -2.00
C CYS A 108 9.81 2.98 -2.66
N ARG A 109 8.52 3.36 -2.64
CA ARG A 109 7.44 2.55 -3.24
C ARG A 109 7.60 2.39 -4.75
N LEU A 110 7.99 3.47 -5.44
CA LEU A 110 8.21 3.45 -6.89
C LEU A 110 9.52 2.75 -7.26
N GLU A 111 10.60 3.01 -6.52
CA GLU A 111 11.91 2.39 -6.74
C GLU A 111 11.86 0.86 -6.55
N ASN A 112 11.21 0.40 -5.49
CA ASN A 112 11.03 -1.04 -5.25
C ASN A 112 10.16 -1.71 -6.33
N ALA A 113 9.24 -0.94 -6.96
CA ALA A 113 8.40 -1.43 -8.05
C ALA A 113 9.06 -1.29 -9.44
N GLU A 114 10.24 -0.67 -9.55
CA GLU A 114 10.90 -0.41 -10.84
C GLU A 114 11.10 -1.67 -11.70
N PRO A 115 11.56 -2.82 -11.14
CA PRO A 115 11.70 -4.06 -11.91
C PRO A 115 10.37 -4.61 -12.43
N HIS A 116 9.26 -4.14 -11.87
CA HIS A 116 7.89 -4.63 -12.14
C HIS A 116 6.98 -3.53 -12.70
N ARG A 117 7.56 -2.48 -13.32
CA ARG A 117 6.81 -1.32 -13.83
C ARG A 117 5.69 -1.72 -14.80
N GLU A 118 5.96 -2.67 -15.70
CA GLU A 118 4.95 -3.17 -16.63
C GLU A 118 3.80 -3.88 -15.89
N ALA A 119 4.12 -4.68 -14.88
CA ALA A 119 3.10 -5.33 -14.05
C ALA A 119 2.22 -4.30 -13.32
N VAL A 120 2.80 -3.20 -12.82
CA VAL A 120 2.06 -2.08 -12.24
C VAL A 120 1.15 -1.44 -13.28
N ALA A 121 1.66 -1.16 -14.49
CA ALA A 121 0.89 -0.55 -15.56
C ALA A 121 -0.33 -1.39 -15.96
N GLN A 122 -0.15 -2.70 -16.12
CA GLN A 122 -1.23 -3.64 -16.42
C GLN A 122 -2.23 -3.75 -15.26
N GLY A 123 -1.75 -3.80 -14.02
CA GLY A 123 -2.59 -3.81 -12.83
C GLY A 123 -3.48 -2.57 -12.74
N LEU A 124 -2.95 -1.37 -13.01
CA LEU A 124 -3.73 -0.14 -13.03
C LEU A 124 -4.82 -0.16 -14.10
N LYS A 125 -4.56 -0.71 -15.31
CA LYS A 125 -5.58 -0.87 -16.36
C LYS A 125 -6.73 -1.79 -15.92
N ILE A 126 -6.42 -2.86 -15.18
CA ILE A 126 -7.41 -3.79 -14.65
C ILE A 126 -8.23 -3.11 -13.55
N LEU A 127 -7.56 -2.47 -12.58
CA LEU A 127 -8.23 -1.79 -11.46
C LEU A 127 -9.05 -0.57 -11.89
N ALA A 128 -8.77 0.03 -13.06
CA ALA A 128 -9.56 1.12 -13.62
C ALA A 128 -10.95 0.68 -14.15
N ARG A 129 -11.22 -0.64 -14.26
CA ARG A 129 -12.51 -1.14 -14.69
C ARG A 129 -13.58 -0.90 -13.62
N PRO A 130 -14.82 -0.51 -13.98
CA PRO A 130 -15.86 -0.17 -13.00
C PRO A 130 -16.14 -1.28 -11.97
N GLN A 131 -16.08 -2.56 -12.38
CA GLN A 131 -16.29 -3.69 -11.48
C GLN A 131 -15.22 -3.82 -10.38
N HIS A 132 -14.05 -3.19 -10.55
CA HIS A 132 -12.95 -3.21 -9.58
C HIS A 132 -12.83 -1.92 -8.77
N ALA A 133 -13.77 -0.96 -8.92
CA ALA A 133 -13.69 0.33 -8.26
C ALA A 133 -13.55 0.24 -6.73
N GLN A 134 -14.25 -0.71 -6.10
CA GLN A 134 -14.17 -0.90 -4.65
C GLN A 134 -12.79 -1.40 -4.21
N ILE A 135 -12.24 -2.40 -4.93
CA ILE A 135 -10.92 -2.95 -4.59
C ILE A 135 -9.82 -1.92 -4.90
N ALA A 136 -9.93 -1.17 -6.00
CA ALA A 136 -9.01 -0.08 -6.33
C ALA A 136 -8.97 1.00 -5.23
N ALA A 137 -10.15 1.42 -4.75
CA ALA A 137 -10.26 2.40 -3.67
C ALA A 137 -9.69 1.87 -2.35
N SER A 138 -9.98 0.62 -1.96
CA SER A 138 -9.47 0.03 -0.73
C SER A 138 -7.96 -0.19 -0.77
N THR A 139 -7.42 -0.61 -1.89
CA THR A 139 -5.99 -0.80 -2.12
C THR A 139 -5.23 0.53 -2.04
N LEU A 140 -5.73 1.59 -2.72
CA LEU A 140 -5.16 2.94 -2.63
C LEU A 140 -5.22 3.47 -1.19
N TYR A 141 -6.36 3.32 -0.52
CA TYR A 141 -6.52 3.77 0.87
C TYR A 141 -5.51 3.09 1.79
N ARG A 142 -5.32 1.77 1.67
CA ARG A 142 -4.36 0.99 2.48
C ARG A 142 -2.93 1.50 2.28
N THR A 143 -2.50 1.71 1.04
CA THR A 143 -1.16 2.26 0.72
C THR A 143 -0.95 3.62 1.38
N VAL A 144 -1.91 4.53 1.21
CA VAL A 144 -1.86 5.89 1.75
C VAL A 144 -1.90 5.89 3.29
N ASP A 145 -2.75 5.06 3.89
CA ASP A 145 -2.83 4.91 5.35
C ASP A 145 -1.51 4.39 5.92
N ARG A 146 -0.87 3.41 5.24
CA ARG A 146 0.45 2.92 5.63
C ARG A 146 1.52 4.01 5.58
N MET A 147 1.56 4.82 4.51
CA MET A 147 2.47 5.97 4.40
C MET A 147 2.28 6.96 5.55
N TRP A 148 1.03 7.27 5.92
CA TRP A 148 0.73 8.16 7.05
C TRP A 148 1.16 7.56 8.39
N ARG A 149 0.94 6.27 8.61
CA ARG A 149 1.38 5.59 9.85
C ARG A 149 2.89 5.64 10.04
N LEU A 150 3.68 5.56 8.95
CA LEU A 150 5.13 5.67 9.00
C LEU A 150 5.61 7.05 9.49
N THR A 151 4.80 8.11 9.39
CA THR A 151 5.12 9.44 9.92
C THR A 151 4.98 9.55 11.44
N GLY A 152 4.36 8.56 12.11
CA GLY A 152 4.03 8.63 13.53
C GLY A 152 2.84 9.55 13.86
N ASP A 153 2.18 10.14 12.85
CA ASP A 153 0.99 10.99 13.05
C ASP A 153 -0.20 10.16 13.56
N ARG A 154 -0.67 10.47 14.75
CA ARG A 154 -1.79 9.82 15.45
C ARG A 154 -3.07 10.65 15.43
N ALA A 155 -3.16 11.68 14.60
CA ALA A 155 -4.36 12.50 14.49
C ALA A 155 -5.59 11.63 14.14
N VAL A 156 -6.69 11.80 14.89
CA VAL A 156 -7.97 11.10 14.68
C VAL A 156 -9.12 12.08 14.40
N ASP A 157 -8.78 13.36 14.14
CA ASP A 157 -9.73 14.44 13.87
C ASP A 157 -10.10 14.51 12.38
N PHE A 158 -10.89 15.53 12.01
CA PHE A 158 -11.26 15.79 10.60
C PHE A 158 -10.03 15.90 9.66
N SER A 159 -8.87 16.30 10.19
CA SER A 159 -7.64 16.38 9.42
C SER A 159 -7.14 15.00 8.96
N PHE A 160 -7.50 13.93 9.66
CA PHE A 160 -7.17 12.54 9.32
C PHE A 160 -7.62 12.17 7.89
N TYR A 161 -8.89 12.44 7.57
CA TYR A 161 -9.44 12.12 6.23
C TYR A 161 -8.89 13.03 5.15
N THR A 162 -8.78 14.33 5.43
CA THR A 162 -8.27 15.31 4.46
C THR A 162 -6.81 15.02 4.10
N LYS A 163 -5.95 14.73 5.08
CA LYS A 163 -4.56 14.38 4.86
C LYS A 163 -4.42 13.15 3.96
N ARG A 164 -5.21 12.10 4.20
CA ARG A 164 -5.20 10.88 3.40
C ARG A 164 -5.72 11.09 1.99
N ALA A 165 -6.82 11.82 1.82
CA ALA A 165 -7.37 12.14 0.50
C ALA A 165 -6.37 12.97 -0.33
N THR A 166 -5.71 13.95 0.29
CA THR A 166 -4.68 14.76 -0.36
C THR A 166 -3.48 13.91 -0.78
N LEU A 167 -3.00 13.04 0.12
CA LEU A 167 -1.89 12.13 -0.20
C LEU A 167 -2.29 11.13 -1.29
N ALA A 168 -3.52 10.64 -1.29
CA ALA A 168 -4.02 9.77 -2.36
C ALA A 168 -3.93 10.46 -3.72
N GLY A 169 -4.29 11.74 -3.81
CA GLY A 169 -4.13 12.53 -5.03
C GLY A 169 -2.67 12.67 -5.47
N VAL A 170 -1.77 13.05 -4.54
CA VAL A 170 -0.33 13.19 -4.82
C VAL A 170 0.27 11.87 -5.27
N TYR A 171 0.03 10.80 -4.52
CA TYR A 171 0.56 9.46 -4.84
C TYR A 171 0.03 8.96 -6.18
N SER A 172 -1.28 9.02 -6.43
CA SER A 172 -1.88 8.57 -7.69
C SER A 172 -1.34 9.35 -8.88
N ALA A 173 -1.21 10.68 -8.78
CA ALA A 173 -0.65 11.50 -9.84
C ALA A 173 0.81 11.13 -10.13
N THR A 174 1.62 10.91 -9.08
CA THR A 174 3.03 10.52 -9.22
C THR A 174 3.18 9.12 -9.80
N LEU A 175 2.36 8.16 -9.35
CA LEU A 175 2.33 6.79 -9.87
C LEU A 175 1.96 6.76 -11.36
N LEU A 176 0.93 7.52 -11.76
CA LEU A 176 0.52 7.63 -13.16
C LEU A 176 1.59 8.29 -14.02
N TYR A 177 2.23 9.37 -13.52
CA TYR A 177 3.36 10.01 -14.20
C TYR A 177 4.50 9.00 -14.41
N TRP A 178 4.89 8.28 -13.37
CA TRP A 178 5.96 7.29 -13.42
C TRP A 178 5.64 6.17 -14.42
N VAL A 179 4.43 5.60 -14.40
CA VAL A 179 4.02 4.56 -15.36
C VAL A 179 3.99 5.08 -16.80
N ALA A 180 3.49 6.32 -17.02
CA ALA A 180 3.36 6.91 -18.36
C ALA A 180 4.70 7.32 -18.97
N ASN A 181 5.76 7.48 -18.18
CA ASN A 181 7.07 7.95 -18.63
C ASN A 181 8.18 6.92 -18.32
N PRO A 182 8.19 5.74 -18.96
CA PRO A 182 9.13 4.66 -18.63
C PRO A 182 10.59 5.03 -18.88
N ASN A 183 10.85 6.01 -19.74
CA ASN A 183 12.19 6.51 -20.05
C ASN A 183 12.61 7.71 -19.19
N ALA A 184 11.73 8.23 -18.32
CA ALA A 184 12.09 9.29 -17.40
C ALA A 184 13.06 8.74 -16.34
N ASP A 185 14.11 9.49 -16.09
CA ASP A 185 15.04 9.16 -15.00
C ASP A 185 14.39 9.38 -13.63
N ARG A 186 15.10 8.92 -12.61
CA ARG A 186 14.68 9.10 -11.22
C ARG A 186 14.48 10.57 -10.88
N ALA A 187 15.38 11.45 -11.34
CA ALA A 187 15.33 12.88 -11.05
C ALA A 187 14.05 13.54 -11.59
N ALA A 188 13.57 13.13 -12.76
CA ALA A 188 12.32 13.63 -13.34
C ALA A 188 11.11 13.22 -12.48
N THR A 189 11.07 11.98 -12.00
CA THR A 189 10.00 11.50 -11.10
C THR A 189 10.04 12.24 -9.75
N GLU A 190 11.23 12.46 -9.18
CA GLU A 190 11.41 13.24 -7.97
C GLU A 190 10.94 14.69 -8.15
N ALA A 191 11.33 15.35 -9.24
CA ALA A 191 10.92 16.71 -9.54
C ALA A 191 9.40 16.83 -9.71
N PHE A 192 8.76 15.85 -10.34
CA PHE A 192 7.30 15.79 -10.47
C PHE A 192 6.62 15.68 -9.09
N LEU A 193 7.07 14.74 -8.25
CA LEU A 193 6.57 14.55 -6.90
C LEU A 193 6.73 15.83 -6.06
N ASP A 194 7.92 16.46 -6.11
CA ASP A 194 8.21 17.69 -5.37
C ASP A 194 7.29 18.84 -5.82
N GLY A 195 6.96 18.90 -7.11
CA GLY A 195 5.95 19.81 -7.65
C GLY A 195 4.58 19.59 -7.01
N ARG A 196 4.09 18.36 -6.99
CA ARG A 196 2.78 18.00 -6.38
C ARG A 196 2.75 18.30 -4.88
N LEU A 197 3.82 17.97 -4.15
CA LEU A 197 3.92 18.26 -2.71
C LEU A 197 3.89 19.77 -2.42
N ARG A 198 4.57 20.59 -3.25
CA ARG A 198 4.55 22.06 -3.12
C ARG A 198 3.15 22.63 -3.38
N GLU A 199 2.44 22.15 -4.41
CA GLU A 199 1.07 22.59 -4.71
C GLU A 199 0.13 22.34 -3.53
N VAL A 200 0.20 21.15 -2.93
CA VAL A 200 -0.59 20.80 -1.75
C VAL A 200 -0.24 21.67 -0.56
N ALA A 201 1.03 21.99 -0.35
CA ALA A 201 1.47 22.88 0.73
C ALA A 201 0.97 24.32 0.56
N MET A 202 0.74 24.76 -0.68
CA MET A 202 0.21 26.09 -1.02
C MET A 202 -1.31 26.19 -0.94
N ILE A 203 -2.04 25.05 -0.88
CA ILE A 203 -3.48 25.07 -0.65
C ILE A 203 -3.72 25.73 0.71
N PRO A 204 -4.36 26.93 0.78
CA PRO A 204 -4.66 27.55 2.06
C PRO A 204 -5.41 26.53 2.92
N LYS A 205 -5.16 26.51 4.22
CA LYS A 205 -5.94 25.70 5.18
C LYS A 205 -7.37 26.24 5.20
N VAL A 206 -8.13 26.00 4.15
CA VAL A 206 -9.51 26.46 3.91
C VAL A 206 -10.50 25.89 4.94
N THR A 207 -10.02 25.07 5.87
CA THR A 207 -10.85 24.45 6.91
C THR A 207 -11.27 25.38 8.05
N ALA A 208 -10.67 26.57 8.19
CA ALA A 208 -11.06 27.52 9.24
C ALA A 208 -12.42 28.18 9.00
N PRO A 209 -12.78 28.65 7.77
CA PRO A 209 -14.11 29.27 7.56
C PRO A 209 -15.25 28.25 7.51
N ALA A 210 -15.04 27.02 6.99
CA ALA A 210 -16.06 25.99 6.95
C ALA A 210 -16.45 25.50 8.37
N LYS A 211 -15.48 25.37 9.27
CA LYS A 211 -15.74 25.02 10.67
C LYS A 211 -16.50 26.11 11.39
N LYS A 212 -16.14 27.39 11.17
CA LYS A 212 -16.90 28.54 11.71
C LYS A 212 -18.30 28.66 11.13
N ALA A 213 -18.48 28.35 9.84
CA ALA A 213 -19.81 28.38 9.21
C ALA A 213 -20.70 27.23 9.71
N ALA A 214 -20.15 26.03 9.93
CA ALA A 214 -20.88 24.90 10.51
C ALA A 214 -21.25 25.16 11.97
N GLU A 215 -20.34 25.70 12.79
CA GLU A 215 -20.61 26.10 14.18
C GLU A 215 -21.64 27.23 14.27
N MET A 216 -21.61 28.15 13.34
CA MET A 216 -22.59 29.26 13.25
C MET A 216 -23.97 28.77 12.79
N GLY A 217 -24.01 27.78 11.86
CA GLY A 217 -25.26 27.12 11.44
C GLY A 217 -25.92 26.34 12.56
N VAL A 218 -25.16 25.60 13.35
CA VAL A 218 -25.66 24.86 14.53
C VAL A 218 -26.17 25.83 15.62
N LYS A 219 -25.45 26.92 15.87
CA LYS A 219 -25.91 27.97 16.84
C LYS A 219 -27.17 28.68 16.39
N LEU A 220 -27.35 28.93 15.10
CA LEU A 220 -28.56 29.53 14.53
C LEU A 220 -29.73 28.54 14.59
N ALA A 221 -29.55 27.30 14.24
CA ALA A 221 -30.59 26.26 14.34
C ALA A 221 -31.04 26.04 15.80
N GLY A 222 -30.12 26.04 16.76
CA GLY A 222 -30.44 25.94 18.20
C GLY A 222 -31.25 27.16 18.71
N LYS A 223 -31.00 28.39 18.22
CA LYS A 223 -31.76 29.57 18.56
C LYS A 223 -33.17 29.59 17.95
N PHE A 224 -33.38 28.99 16.76
CA PHE A 224 -34.68 28.87 16.11
C PHE A 224 -35.57 27.81 16.74
N LEU A 225 -34.99 26.64 17.12
CA LEU A 225 -35.73 25.59 17.80
C LEU A 225 -36.13 25.93 19.25
N GLY A 226 -35.35 26.77 19.94
CA GLY A 226 -35.68 27.22 21.31
C GLY A 226 -36.77 28.28 21.39
N ARG A 227 -37.33 28.80 20.26
CA ARG A 227 -38.34 29.84 20.22
C ARG A 227 -39.73 29.35 19.79
N MET A 228 -40.01 28.07 19.67
CA MET A 228 -41.36 27.57 19.42
C MET A 228 -42.15 27.54 20.73
N PRO A 229 -43.22 28.35 20.87
CA PRO A 229 -44.07 28.31 22.07
C PRO A 229 -44.82 26.98 22.08
N MET A 230 -44.68 26.21 23.15
CA MET A 230 -45.54 25.04 23.43
C MET A 230 -46.98 25.53 23.55
N ARG A 231 -47.83 25.26 22.56
CA ARG A 231 -49.28 25.37 22.66
C ARG A 231 -49.74 24.28 23.65
N ARG A 232 -50.09 24.70 24.86
CA ARG A 232 -50.86 23.86 25.78
C ARG A 232 -52.27 23.74 25.23
N HIS A 233 -52.72 22.56 24.92
CA HIS A 233 -54.13 22.26 24.73
C HIS A 233 -54.73 21.99 26.13
N SER A 234 -55.72 22.81 26.48
CA SER A 234 -56.65 22.55 27.58
C SER A 234 -57.76 21.65 27.06
#